data_e74928c759a20adbff97f9692a7d2e34
#
_entry.id   e74928c759a20adbff97f9692a7d2e34
#
_cell.length_a   1.000
_cell.length_b   1.000
_cell.length_c   1.000
_cell.angle_alpha   90.00
_cell.angle_beta   90.00
_cell.angle_gamma   90.00
#
_symmetry.space_group_name_H-M   'P 1'
#
loop_
_entity.id
_entity.type
_entity.pdbx_description
1 polymer ?
#
loop_
_entity_poly.entity_id
_entity_poly.type
_entity_poly.pdbx_seq_one_letter_code
_entity_poly.pdbx_strand_id
1 'polypeptide(L)'
;MKELSALAVLVLAIFTSVAAIAQTPDLAGARPPSITVAGTGESHGKPDFALVQVGVVTEALTAAEALKKNNEAMSHLIVMIRKRGIEDRDLQTTQFNVSPRYKYDKAQQEPPKIAGYQVTNEVRVKVRNLNTLGAFLDETVSLGANQVRGISFGVAEPAQLMDEARKRAIADAERRARVYAEVAGLKIGKPIRIDEQAGGRPGPYPVARMDADAASAVPVAPGEQTFSVTVTVSYAIVDGK
;
A
#
# COMPACT_ATOMS: atom_id res chain seq x y z
N MET A 1 93.53 -46.64 -17.00
CA MET A 1 92.56 -47.72 -17.10
C MET A 1 91.25 -47.19 -16.57
N LYS A 2 90.25 -47.24 -17.41
CA LYS A 2 88.82 -47.28 -17.12
C LYS A 2 88.14 -45.94 -16.78
N GLU A 3 87.48 -45.44 -17.78
CA GLU A 3 86.12 -45.49 -18.18
C GLU A 3 85.30 -44.44 -17.34
N LEU A 4 85.03 -43.30 -17.92
CA LEU A 4 83.96 -42.82 -18.80
C LEU A 4 82.56 -43.32 -18.46
N SER A 5 81.77 -42.45 -18.16
CA SER A 5 80.43 -42.43 -18.70
C SER A 5 79.80 -41.02 -18.58
N ALA A 6 79.60 -40.45 -19.73
CA ALA A 6 78.89 -39.20 -19.92
C ALA A 6 77.37 -39.41 -19.70
N LEU A 7 76.76 -38.63 -18.87
CA LEU A 7 75.32 -38.58 -18.79
C LEU A 7 74.85 -37.21 -19.31
N ALA A 8 74.34 -37.23 -20.51
CA ALA A 8 73.72 -36.06 -21.16
C ALA A 8 72.38 -35.78 -20.52
N VAL A 9 72.28 -34.67 -19.81
CA VAL A 9 71.02 -34.18 -19.30
C VAL A 9 70.37 -33.29 -20.37
N LEU A 10 69.31 -33.84 -21.00
CA LEU A 10 68.46 -33.11 -21.94
C LEU A 10 67.49 -32.23 -21.15
N VAL A 11 67.77 -30.93 -21.05
CA VAL A 11 66.81 -29.96 -20.45
C VAL A 11 65.81 -29.61 -21.54
N LEU A 12 64.63 -30.20 -21.43
CA LEU A 12 63.47 -29.86 -22.24
C LEU A 12 62.82 -28.58 -21.68
N ALA A 13 63.05 -27.43 -22.27
CA ALA A 13 62.40 -26.15 -21.96
C ALA A 13 60.98 -26.17 -22.50
N ILE A 14 60.00 -26.36 -21.59
CA ILE A 14 58.61 -26.22 -21.91
C ILE A 14 58.24 -24.72 -21.90
N PHE A 15 58.17 -24.14 -23.10
CA PHE A 15 57.56 -22.80 -23.29
C PHE A 15 56.07 -22.90 -23.09
N THR A 16 55.57 -22.58 -21.90
CA THR A 16 54.16 -22.30 -21.67
C THR A 16 53.85 -20.91 -22.19
N SER A 17 53.32 -20.83 -23.39
CA SER A 17 52.72 -19.62 -23.93
C SER A 17 51.47 -19.32 -23.15
N VAL A 18 51.54 -18.39 -22.18
CA VAL A 18 50.38 -17.75 -21.56
C VAL A 18 49.73 -16.88 -22.64
N ALA A 19 48.66 -17.40 -23.23
CA ALA A 19 47.79 -16.60 -24.06
C ALA A 19 47.16 -15.53 -23.17
N ALA A 20 47.64 -14.30 -23.22
CA ALA A 20 47.00 -13.14 -22.63
C ALA A 20 45.66 -12.99 -23.34
N ILE A 21 44.55 -13.40 -22.63
CA ILE A 21 43.20 -13.08 -23.05
C ILE A 21 43.09 -11.56 -22.89
N ALA A 22 43.30 -10.85 -24.00
CA ALA A 22 42.94 -9.44 -24.06
C ALA A 22 41.44 -9.32 -23.80
N GLN A 23 41.06 -8.92 -22.58
CA GLN A 23 39.73 -8.51 -22.29
C GLN A 23 39.47 -7.28 -23.15
N THR A 24 38.79 -7.47 -24.27
CA THR A 24 38.18 -6.36 -25.00
C THR A 24 37.25 -5.65 -24.03
N PRO A 25 37.47 -4.36 -23.72
CA PRO A 25 36.52 -3.64 -22.92
C PRO A 25 35.19 -3.72 -23.67
N ASP A 26 34.19 -4.27 -22.95
CA ASP A 26 32.81 -4.32 -23.45
C ASP A 26 32.32 -2.89 -23.66
N LEU A 27 32.46 -2.38 -24.88
CA LEU A 27 31.93 -1.09 -25.31
C LEU A 27 30.42 -1.09 -25.50
N ALA A 28 29.75 -2.22 -25.22
CA ALA A 28 28.30 -2.37 -25.33
C ALA A 28 27.52 -1.72 -24.17
N GLY A 29 28.07 -0.72 -23.49
CA GLY A 29 27.38 -0.14 -22.33
C GLY A 29 27.70 1.30 -21.99
N ALA A 30 28.36 2.07 -22.84
CA ALA A 30 28.56 3.50 -22.61
C ALA A 30 27.21 4.19 -22.67
N ARG A 31 26.56 4.36 -21.49
CA ARG A 31 25.34 5.15 -21.41
C ARG A 31 25.63 6.56 -21.89
N PRO A 32 24.77 7.12 -22.75
CA PRO A 32 24.95 8.49 -23.20
C PRO A 32 25.01 9.43 -21.98
N PRO A 33 25.83 10.51 -22.04
CA PRO A 33 25.86 11.50 -21.00
C PRO A 33 24.45 11.98 -20.67
N SER A 34 24.07 11.94 -19.40
CA SER A 34 22.70 12.22 -19.00
C SER A 34 22.64 12.82 -17.60
N ILE A 35 21.60 13.63 -17.36
CA ILE A 35 21.18 14.08 -16.02
C ILE A 35 20.00 13.24 -15.60
N THR A 36 20.15 12.54 -14.47
CA THR A 36 19.08 11.73 -13.89
C THR A 36 18.57 12.40 -12.62
N VAL A 37 17.28 12.63 -12.55
CA VAL A 37 16.61 13.28 -11.43
C VAL A 37 15.32 12.56 -11.06
N ALA A 38 14.93 12.67 -9.79
CA ALA A 38 13.59 12.30 -9.36
C ALA A 38 12.69 13.53 -9.37
N GLY A 39 11.46 13.36 -9.84
CA GLY A 39 10.39 14.34 -9.74
C GLY A 39 9.19 13.78 -9.01
N THR A 40 8.53 14.60 -8.23
CA THR A 40 7.32 14.23 -7.49
C THR A 40 6.17 15.14 -7.90
N GLY A 41 5.01 14.53 -8.11
CA GLY A 41 3.78 15.25 -8.38
C GLY A 41 2.65 14.76 -7.51
N GLU A 42 1.81 15.68 -7.10
CA GLU A 42 0.66 15.40 -6.25
C GLU A 42 -0.61 15.96 -6.88
N SER A 43 -1.71 15.26 -6.66
CA SER A 43 -3.06 15.74 -6.94
C SER A 43 -3.96 15.45 -5.76
N HIS A 44 -5.07 16.18 -5.66
CA HIS A 44 -6.00 16.06 -4.55
C HIS A 44 -7.40 15.75 -5.08
N GLY A 45 -8.12 14.89 -4.36
CA GLY A 45 -9.48 14.53 -4.70
C GLY A 45 -10.36 14.39 -3.48
N LYS A 46 -11.62 14.83 -3.60
CA LYS A 46 -12.61 14.60 -2.55
C LYS A 46 -13.02 13.13 -2.60
N PRO A 47 -13.06 12.44 -1.45
CA PRO A 47 -13.60 11.08 -1.38
C PRO A 47 -15.06 11.03 -1.85
N ASP A 48 -15.43 9.96 -2.53
CA ASP A 48 -16.78 9.68 -3.01
C ASP A 48 -17.40 8.42 -2.40
N PHE A 49 -16.62 7.68 -1.58
CA PHE A 49 -17.12 6.57 -0.78
C PHE A 49 -16.40 6.47 0.56
N ALA A 50 -17.05 5.78 1.51
CA ALA A 50 -16.42 5.31 2.73
C ALA A 50 -16.45 3.79 2.80
N LEU A 51 -15.40 3.19 3.34
CA LEU A 51 -15.37 1.80 3.80
C LEU A 51 -15.53 1.80 5.30
N VAL A 52 -16.58 1.16 5.77
CA VAL A 52 -16.87 0.99 7.21
C VAL A 52 -16.78 -0.49 7.55
N GLN A 53 -16.12 -0.82 8.63
CA GLN A 53 -16.11 -2.17 9.16
C GLN A 53 -16.99 -2.22 10.40
N VAL A 54 -18.07 -2.97 10.31
CA VAL A 54 -19.05 -3.13 11.37
C VAL A 54 -19.23 -4.60 11.69
N GLY A 55 -19.53 -4.90 12.95
CA GLY A 55 -19.65 -6.28 13.39
C GLY A 55 -20.47 -6.45 14.65
N VAL A 56 -20.73 -7.71 14.92
CA VAL A 56 -21.43 -8.16 16.12
C VAL A 56 -20.56 -9.15 16.87
N VAL A 57 -20.37 -8.88 18.14
CA VAL A 57 -19.78 -9.81 19.10
C VAL A 57 -20.86 -10.28 20.04
N THR A 58 -21.02 -11.59 20.17
CA THR A 58 -21.97 -12.22 21.09
C THR A 58 -21.29 -13.20 21.99
N GLU A 59 -21.80 -13.36 23.19
CA GLU A 59 -21.29 -14.26 24.19
C GLU A 59 -22.42 -15.13 24.75
N ALA A 60 -22.08 -16.41 25.06
CA ALA A 60 -22.99 -17.34 25.75
C ALA A 60 -22.19 -18.43 26.46
N LEU A 61 -22.86 -19.25 27.25
CA LEU A 61 -22.24 -20.37 27.94
C LEU A 61 -21.82 -21.49 26.96
N THR A 62 -22.55 -21.63 25.85
CA THR A 62 -22.24 -22.59 24.78
C THR A 62 -21.92 -21.89 23.46
N ALA A 63 -21.09 -22.52 22.65
CA ALA A 63 -20.77 -22.01 21.32
C ALA A 63 -22.02 -21.92 20.41
N ALA A 64 -22.93 -22.90 20.52
CA ALA A 64 -24.16 -22.92 19.75
C ALA A 64 -25.08 -21.73 20.06
N GLU A 65 -25.25 -21.39 21.32
CA GLU A 65 -26.06 -20.22 21.73
C GLU A 65 -25.41 -18.90 21.32
N ALA A 66 -24.08 -18.77 21.51
CA ALA A 66 -23.37 -17.58 21.05
C ALA A 66 -23.51 -17.38 19.55
N LEU A 67 -23.38 -18.47 18.77
CA LEU A 67 -23.53 -18.45 17.32
C LEU A 67 -24.96 -18.09 16.90
N LYS A 68 -25.98 -18.68 17.54
CA LYS A 68 -27.37 -18.37 17.23
C LYS A 68 -27.67 -16.87 17.41
N LYS A 69 -27.28 -16.31 18.55
CA LYS A 69 -27.43 -14.87 18.83
C LYS A 69 -26.70 -13.99 17.79
N ASN A 70 -25.50 -14.41 17.40
CA ASN A 70 -24.70 -13.70 16.41
C ASN A 70 -25.39 -13.72 15.04
N ASN A 71 -25.87 -14.87 14.60
CA ASN A 71 -26.56 -15.02 13.32
C ASN A 71 -27.84 -14.17 13.24
N GLU A 72 -28.63 -14.12 14.32
CA GLU A 72 -29.83 -13.29 14.41
C GLU A 72 -29.49 -11.78 14.27
N ALA A 73 -28.53 -11.30 15.05
CA ALA A 73 -28.12 -9.90 15.01
C ALA A 73 -27.49 -9.52 13.64
N MET A 74 -26.60 -10.37 13.08
CA MET A 74 -26.01 -10.13 11.78
C MET A 74 -27.03 -10.15 10.65
N SER A 75 -28.05 -11.03 10.73
CA SER A 75 -29.14 -11.05 9.74
C SER A 75 -29.91 -9.76 9.72
N HIS A 76 -30.25 -9.21 10.88
CA HIS A 76 -30.92 -7.91 11.00
C HIS A 76 -30.06 -6.79 10.43
N LEU A 77 -28.77 -6.78 10.76
CA LEU A 77 -27.81 -5.81 10.26
C LEU A 77 -27.71 -5.84 8.72
N ILE A 78 -27.56 -7.03 8.13
CA ILE A 78 -27.44 -7.19 6.68
C ILE A 78 -28.74 -6.75 5.97
N VAL A 79 -29.92 -7.09 6.52
CA VAL A 79 -31.21 -6.65 5.99
C VAL A 79 -31.31 -5.12 5.99
N MET A 80 -30.90 -4.46 7.07
CA MET A 80 -30.88 -2.99 7.15
C MET A 80 -29.93 -2.40 6.11
N ILE A 81 -28.69 -2.93 6.01
CA ILE A 81 -27.69 -2.46 5.05
C ILE A 81 -28.27 -2.48 3.63
N ARG A 82 -28.93 -3.58 3.25
CA ARG A 82 -29.58 -3.70 1.93
C ARG A 82 -30.76 -2.72 1.77
N LYS A 83 -31.59 -2.52 2.80
CA LYS A 83 -32.68 -1.53 2.78
C LYS A 83 -32.19 -0.10 2.57
N ARG A 84 -30.98 0.22 2.98
CA ARG A 84 -30.30 1.50 2.74
C ARG A 84 -29.77 1.65 1.30
N GLY A 85 -30.01 0.67 0.42
CA GLY A 85 -29.60 0.69 -0.98
C GLY A 85 -28.13 0.31 -1.19
N ILE A 86 -27.48 -0.30 -0.18
CA ILE A 86 -26.13 -0.83 -0.34
C ILE A 86 -26.24 -2.18 -1.05
N GLU A 87 -25.57 -2.29 -2.18
CA GLU A 87 -25.60 -3.48 -3.03
C GLU A 87 -24.73 -4.61 -2.45
N ASP A 88 -25.06 -5.86 -2.78
CA ASP A 88 -24.31 -7.02 -2.30
C ASP A 88 -22.82 -6.99 -2.67
N ARG A 89 -22.46 -6.38 -3.81
CA ARG A 89 -21.05 -6.17 -4.21
C ARG A 89 -20.27 -5.22 -3.29
N ASP A 90 -20.97 -4.37 -2.56
CA ASP A 90 -20.41 -3.39 -1.61
C ASP A 90 -20.43 -3.90 -0.16
N LEU A 91 -20.85 -5.16 0.04
CA LEU A 91 -20.93 -5.84 1.34
C LEU A 91 -20.05 -7.09 1.33
N GLN A 92 -19.11 -7.18 2.25
CA GLN A 92 -18.20 -8.31 2.34
C GLN A 92 -17.96 -8.72 3.80
N THR A 93 -18.17 -10.01 4.12
CA THR A 93 -17.71 -10.55 5.40
C THR A 93 -16.19 -10.56 5.44
N THR A 94 -15.62 -9.94 6.47
CA THR A 94 -14.17 -9.81 6.64
C THR A 94 -13.62 -10.63 7.78
N GLN A 95 -14.47 -10.94 8.77
CA GLN A 95 -14.08 -11.75 9.91
C GLN A 95 -15.25 -12.61 10.39
N PHE A 96 -14.96 -13.87 10.68
CA PHE A 96 -15.85 -14.76 11.42
C PHE A 96 -14.98 -15.62 12.33
N ASN A 97 -15.26 -15.57 13.63
CA ASN A 97 -14.49 -16.33 14.62
C ASN A 97 -15.38 -16.79 15.78
N VAL A 98 -15.17 -18.02 16.23
CA VAL A 98 -15.77 -18.57 17.44
C VAL A 98 -14.61 -18.97 18.37
N SER A 99 -14.56 -18.43 19.56
CA SER A 99 -13.48 -18.67 20.52
C SER A 99 -14.01 -18.96 21.93
N PRO A 100 -13.38 -19.87 22.68
CA PRO A 100 -13.67 -20.05 24.09
C PRO A 100 -13.17 -18.85 24.90
N ARG A 101 -13.92 -18.48 25.94
CA ARG A 101 -13.51 -17.53 26.95
C ARG A 101 -13.07 -18.29 28.18
N TYR A 102 -11.89 -17.95 28.68
CA TYR A 102 -11.31 -18.60 29.85
C TYR A 102 -11.46 -17.72 31.08
N LYS A 103 -11.80 -18.34 32.19
CA LYS A 103 -11.70 -17.76 33.55
C LYS A 103 -10.38 -18.21 34.15
N TYR A 104 -9.58 -17.25 34.54
CA TYR A 104 -8.31 -17.49 35.22
C TYR A 104 -8.52 -17.36 36.74
N ASP A 105 -7.97 -18.31 37.52
CA ASP A 105 -7.91 -18.17 38.95
C ASP A 105 -6.90 -17.08 39.32
N LYS A 106 -7.31 -16.13 40.20
CA LYS A 106 -6.43 -15.05 40.68
C LYS A 106 -5.22 -15.57 41.47
N ALA A 107 -5.38 -16.71 42.12
CA ALA A 107 -4.30 -17.36 42.90
C ALA A 107 -3.37 -18.23 42.06
N GLN A 108 -3.66 -18.39 40.77
CA GLN A 108 -2.90 -19.23 39.82
C GLN A 108 -2.74 -20.71 40.27
N GLN A 109 -3.64 -21.19 41.08
CA GLN A 109 -3.59 -22.55 41.60
C GLN A 109 -4.34 -23.57 40.76
N GLU A 110 -5.26 -23.10 39.90
CA GLU A 110 -6.01 -23.96 38.98
C GLU A 110 -5.73 -23.61 37.54
N PRO A 111 -5.75 -24.60 36.62
CA PRO A 111 -5.67 -24.32 35.19
C PRO A 111 -6.89 -23.51 34.71
N PRO A 112 -6.74 -22.69 33.65
CA PRO A 112 -7.84 -21.92 33.12
C PRO A 112 -9.04 -22.78 32.73
N LYS A 113 -10.24 -22.40 33.19
CA LYS A 113 -11.50 -23.10 32.89
C LYS A 113 -12.28 -22.32 31.83
N ILE A 114 -12.94 -23.01 30.89
CA ILE A 114 -13.81 -22.36 29.91
C ILE A 114 -15.00 -21.78 30.67
N ALA A 115 -15.20 -20.47 30.57
CA ALA A 115 -16.29 -19.73 31.20
C ALA A 115 -17.45 -19.44 30.22
N GLY A 116 -17.26 -19.68 28.95
CA GLY A 116 -18.22 -19.44 27.89
C GLY A 116 -17.53 -19.36 26.52
N TYR A 117 -18.29 -18.91 25.54
CA TYR A 117 -17.83 -18.75 24.16
C TYR A 117 -18.18 -17.36 23.65
N GLN A 118 -17.34 -16.87 22.77
CA GLN A 118 -17.53 -15.62 22.07
C GLN A 118 -17.56 -15.87 20.57
N VAL A 119 -18.50 -15.24 19.87
CA VAL A 119 -18.59 -15.23 18.43
C VAL A 119 -18.42 -13.80 17.94
N THR A 120 -17.48 -13.60 17.03
CA THR A 120 -17.24 -12.33 16.34
C THR A 120 -17.55 -12.52 14.86
N ASN A 121 -18.38 -11.62 14.31
CA ASN A 121 -18.70 -11.60 12.89
C ASN A 121 -18.67 -10.16 12.41
N GLU A 122 -17.85 -9.86 11.41
CA GLU A 122 -17.64 -8.51 10.89
C GLU A 122 -17.86 -8.47 9.38
N VAL A 123 -18.48 -7.39 8.93
CA VAL A 123 -18.66 -7.07 7.52
C VAL A 123 -18.04 -5.72 7.19
N ARG A 124 -17.44 -5.64 6.03
CA ARG A 124 -17.02 -4.38 5.42
C ARG A 124 -18.12 -3.90 4.49
N VAL A 125 -18.48 -2.64 4.65
CA VAL A 125 -19.53 -1.99 3.90
C VAL A 125 -18.96 -0.81 3.15
N LYS A 126 -19.18 -0.72 1.84
CA LYS A 126 -18.84 0.44 1.03
C LYS A 126 -20.05 1.36 0.92
N VAL A 127 -19.99 2.50 1.59
CA VAL A 127 -21.03 3.53 1.57
C VAL A 127 -20.66 4.58 0.52
N ARG A 128 -21.41 4.66 -0.58
CA ARG A 128 -21.15 5.58 -1.69
C ARG A 128 -21.73 6.98 -1.48
N ASN A 129 -22.77 7.11 -0.67
CA ASN A 129 -23.33 8.41 -0.30
C ASN A 129 -22.83 8.82 1.08
N LEU A 130 -21.79 9.65 1.11
CA LEU A 130 -21.17 10.08 2.36
C LEU A 130 -22.09 10.91 3.25
N ASN A 131 -23.09 11.60 2.68
CA ASN A 131 -24.07 12.38 3.45
C ASN A 131 -24.96 11.50 4.35
N THR A 132 -25.10 10.21 4.01
CA THR A 132 -25.90 9.26 4.79
C THR A 132 -25.07 8.47 5.80
N LEU A 133 -23.76 8.67 5.83
CA LEU A 133 -22.83 7.85 6.61
C LEU A 133 -23.10 7.94 8.12
N GLY A 134 -23.31 9.16 8.64
CA GLY A 134 -23.61 9.35 10.07
C GLY A 134 -24.86 8.58 10.49
N ALA A 135 -25.97 8.77 9.76
CA ALA A 135 -27.23 8.06 10.03
C ALA A 135 -27.11 6.54 9.84
N PHE A 136 -26.26 6.10 8.92
CA PHE A 136 -25.95 4.67 8.74
C PHE A 136 -25.27 4.10 9.99
N LEU A 137 -24.29 4.80 10.53
CA LEU A 137 -23.57 4.37 11.75
C LEU A 137 -24.50 4.30 12.96
N ASP A 138 -25.35 5.31 13.17
CA ASP A 138 -26.29 5.35 14.27
C ASP A 138 -27.27 4.17 14.22
N GLU A 139 -27.85 3.90 13.04
CA GLU A 139 -28.77 2.79 12.85
C GLU A 139 -28.08 1.43 13.02
N THR A 140 -26.84 1.30 12.55
CA THR A 140 -26.02 0.10 12.71
C THR A 140 -25.86 -0.27 14.18
N VAL A 141 -25.52 0.71 15.03
CA VAL A 141 -25.38 0.51 16.48
C VAL A 141 -26.73 0.18 17.13
N SER A 142 -27.80 0.88 16.72
CA SER A 142 -29.15 0.66 17.26
C SER A 142 -29.69 -0.76 17.00
N LEU A 143 -29.22 -1.42 15.93
CA LEU A 143 -29.61 -2.78 15.56
C LEU A 143 -28.72 -3.88 16.15
N GLY A 144 -27.84 -3.50 17.08
CA GLY A 144 -27.04 -4.46 17.86
C GLY A 144 -25.62 -4.69 17.34
N ALA A 145 -25.15 -3.94 16.34
CA ALA A 145 -23.74 -3.89 16.05
C ALA A 145 -23.03 -3.25 17.25
N ASN A 146 -22.09 -3.98 17.82
CA ASN A 146 -21.32 -3.54 18.99
C ASN A 146 -19.81 -3.46 18.68
N GLN A 147 -19.45 -3.65 17.41
CA GLN A 147 -18.13 -3.37 16.89
C GLN A 147 -18.24 -2.47 15.67
N VAL A 148 -17.65 -1.29 15.75
CA VAL A 148 -17.38 -0.42 14.60
C VAL A 148 -15.88 -0.19 14.57
N ARG A 149 -15.22 -0.71 13.52
CA ARG A 149 -13.77 -0.61 13.38
C ARG A 149 -13.43 0.24 12.19
N GLY A 150 -12.95 1.44 12.47
CA GLY A 150 -12.39 2.32 11.47
C GLY A 150 -13.36 2.73 10.36
N ILE A 151 -13.19 3.94 9.92
CA ILE A 151 -13.80 4.46 8.71
C ILE A 151 -12.62 4.88 7.83
N SER A 152 -12.60 4.42 6.58
CA SER A 152 -11.63 4.89 5.60
C SER A 152 -12.37 5.44 4.39
N PHE A 153 -11.88 6.55 3.87
CA PHE A 153 -12.47 7.21 2.72
C PHE A 153 -11.67 6.90 1.46
N GLY A 154 -12.31 6.91 0.31
CA GLY A 154 -11.68 6.63 -0.96
C GLY A 154 -12.30 7.37 -2.12
N VAL A 155 -11.58 7.37 -3.24
CA VAL A 155 -12.05 7.83 -4.56
C VAL A 155 -12.22 6.60 -5.43
N ALA A 156 -13.42 6.40 -5.99
CA ALA A 156 -13.74 5.21 -6.78
C ALA A 156 -12.97 5.16 -8.10
N GLU A 157 -12.78 6.32 -8.74
CA GLU A 157 -12.11 6.45 -10.04
C GLU A 157 -10.85 7.33 -9.91
N PRO A 158 -9.77 6.82 -9.34
CA PRO A 158 -8.58 7.62 -9.06
C PRO A 158 -7.69 7.86 -10.31
N ALA A 159 -8.01 7.26 -11.46
CA ALA A 159 -7.15 7.27 -12.64
C ALA A 159 -6.80 8.69 -13.10
N GLN A 160 -7.79 9.58 -13.19
CA GLN A 160 -7.56 10.97 -13.64
C GLN A 160 -6.67 11.74 -12.66
N LEU A 161 -6.86 11.53 -11.34
CA LEU A 161 -6.03 12.14 -10.31
C LEU A 161 -4.58 11.63 -10.38
N MET A 162 -4.41 10.32 -10.60
CA MET A 162 -3.09 9.74 -10.81
C MET A 162 -2.41 10.30 -12.05
N ASP A 163 -3.14 10.48 -13.16
CA ASP A 163 -2.59 11.07 -14.39
C ASP A 163 -2.17 12.53 -14.20
N GLU A 164 -2.93 13.28 -13.42
CA GLU A 164 -2.51 14.63 -13.04
C GLU A 164 -1.26 14.66 -12.17
N ALA A 165 -1.16 13.76 -11.21
CA ALA A 165 0.03 13.61 -10.41
C ALA A 165 1.25 13.22 -11.28
N ARG A 166 1.08 12.32 -12.27
CA ARG A 166 2.14 11.96 -13.24
C ARG A 166 2.63 13.16 -14.03
N LYS A 167 1.69 13.96 -14.56
CA LYS A 167 2.06 15.19 -15.32
C LYS A 167 2.88 16.14 -14.46
N ARG A 168 2.49 16.36 -13.21
CA ARG A 168 3.21 17.20 -12.26
C ARG A 168 4.58 16.62 -11.89
N ALA A 169 4.69 15.30 -11.73
CA ALA A 169 5.96 14.61 -11.43
C ALA A 169 6.97 14.79 -12.58
N ILE A 170 6.54 14.63 -13.83
CA ILE A 170 7.39 14.87 -15.00
C ILE A 170 7.82 16.34 -15.07
N ALA A 171 6.92 17.27 -14.85
CA ALA A 171 7.25 18.70 -14.86
C ALA A 171 8.25 19.08 -13.75
N ASP A 172 8.13 18.48 -12.56
CA ASP A 172 9.07 18.69 -11.47
C ASP A 172 10.45 18.09 -11.79
N ALA A 173 10.50 16.88 -12.37
CA ALA A 173 11.75 16.28 -12.84
C ALA A 173 12.44 17.16 -13.88
N GLU A 174 11.70 17.65 -14.88
CA GLU A 174 12.24 18.52 -15.92
C GLU A 174 12.79 19.83 -15.33
N ARG A 175 12.04 20.47 -14.43
CA ARG A 175 12.48 21.68 -13.74
C ARG A 175 13.79 21.45 -12.98
N ARG A 176 13.92 20.35 -12.24
CA ARG A 176 15.14 20.00 -11.52
C ARG A 176 16.31 19.73 -12.46
N ALA A 177 16.08 19.00 -13.53
CA ALA A 177 17.12 18.70 -14.53
C ALA A 177 17.64 19.98 -15.18
N ARG A 178 16.77 20.95 -15.51
CA ARG A 178 17.16 22.27 -16.05
C ARG A 178 18.06 23.02 -15.10
N VAL A 179 17.74 23.07 -13.80
CA VAL A 179 18.57 23.74 -12.81
C VAL A 179 19.97 23.13 -12.73
N TYR A 180 20.09 21.80 -12.72
CA TYR A 180 21.41 21.14 -12.71
C TYR A 180 22.20 21.39 -14.00
N ALA A 181 21.53 21.35 -15.14
CA ALA A 181 22.18 21.61 -16.42
C ALA A 181 22.70 23.05 -16.50
N GLU A 182 21.89 24.03 -16.10
CA GLU A 182 22.25 25.45 -16.10
C GLU A 182 23.49 25.72 -15.23
N VAL A 183 23.52 25.22 -13.99
CA VAL A 183 24.68 25.37 -13.10
C VAL A 183 25.94 24.71 -13.67
N ALA A 184 25.78 23.61 -14.40
CA ALA A 184 26.89 22.89 -15.05
C ALA A 184 27.32 23.50 -16.40
N GLY A 185 26.66 24.57 -16.89
CA GLY A 185 26.92 25.16 -18.20
C GLY A 185 26.43 24.29 -19.37
N LEU A 186 25.48 23.41 -19.12
CA LEU A 186 24.92 22.44 -20.08
C LEU A 186 23.44 22.77 -20.38
N LYS A 187 22.88 22.07 -21.36
CA LYS A 187 21.42 22.05 -21.61
C LYS A 187 20.88 20.64 -21.55
N ILE A 188 19.65 20.49 -21.09
CA ILE A 188 18.98 19.20 -21.17
C ILE A 188 18.39 19.00 -22.58
N GLY A 189 18.54 17.77 -23.09
CA GLY A 189 17.89 17.28 -24.29
C GLY A 189 16.58 16.55 -23.99
N LYS A 190 16.22 15.63 -24.87
CA LYS A 190 15.02 14.80 -24.70
C LYS A 190 15.20 13.80 -23.53
N PRO A 191 14.12 13.41 -22.86
CA PRO A 191 14.16 12.30 -21.92
C PRO A 191 14.54 11.01 -22.68
N ILE A 192 15.49 10.24 -22.12
CA ILE A 192 15.97 8.96 -22.68
C ILE A 192 15.48 7.78 -21.86
N ARG A 193 15.05 8.03 -20.62
CA ARG A 193 14.48 7.03 -19.73
C ARG A 193 13.53 7.69 -18.75
N ILE A 194 12.39 7.05 -18.54
CA ILE A 194 11.40 7.42 -17.54
C ILE A 194 11.00 6.16 -16.79
N ASP A 195 11.19 6.17 -15.47
CA ASP A 195 10.80 5.09 -14.59
C ASP A 195 9.81 5.66 -13.55
N GLU A 196 8.59 5.15 -13.54
CA GLU A 196 7.64 5.44 -12.47
C GLU A 196 7.93 4.48 -11.31
N GLN A 197 8.19 5.04 -10.16
CA GLN A 197 8.25 4.23 -8.94
C GLN A 197 6.83 3.82 -8.59
N ALA A 198 6.60 2.52 -8.42
CA ALA A 198 5.32 2.04 -7.95
C ALA A 198 4.97 2.77 -6.65
N GLY A 199 4.11 3.77 -6.76
CA GLY A 199 3.72 4.63 -5.65
C GLY A 199 3.06 3.80 -4.57
N GLY A 200 3.39 4.08 -3.32
CA GLY A 200 2.65 3.57 -2.18
C GLY A 200 1.18 3.96 -2.31
N ARG A 201 0.28 3.12 -1.78
CA ARG A 201 -1.15 3.42 -1.72
C ARG A 201 -1.35 4.84 -1.18
N PRO A 202 -2.27 5.62 -1.76
CA PRO A 202 -2.61 6.94 -1.22
C PRO A 202 -2.93 6.80 0.26
N GLY A 203 -2.16 7.49 1.10
CA GLY A 203 -2.47 7.58 2.51
C GLY A 203 -3.36 8.78 2.77
N PRO A 204 -4.38 8.68 3.63
CA PRO A 204 -5.11 9.85 4.05
C PRO A 204 -4.18 10.75 4.88
N TYR A 205 -3.93 11.97 4.39
CA TYR A 205 -3.42 13.02 5.24
C TYR A 205 -4.60 13.78 5.83
N PRO A 206 -4.79 13.81 7.15
CA PRO A 206 -5.85 14.58 7.77
C PRO A 206 -5.56 16.06 7.62
N VAL A 207 -6.27 16.73 6.75
CA VAL A 207 -6.34 18.20 6.76
C VAL A 207 -7.50 18.56 7.69
N ALA A 208 -7.17 19.01 8.90
CA ALA A 208 -8.16 19.45 9.87
C ALA A 208 -8.86 20.74 9.38
N ARG A 209 -10.10 20.63 8.98
CA ARG A 209 -11.08 21.71 9.00
C ARG A 209 -12.32 21.18 9.70
N MET A 210 -12.51 21.63 10.93
CA MET A 210 -13.75 21.44 11.67
C MET A 210 -14.64 22.63 11.35
N ASP A 211 -15.67 22.42 10.52
CA ASP A 211 -16.88 23.23 10.58
C ASP A 211 -17.93 22.36 11.27
N ALA A 212 -18.21 22.72 12.52
CA ALA A 212 -19.20 22.04 13.36
C ALA A 212 -20.55 22.74 13.19
N ASP A 213 -21.43 22.13 12.42
CA ASP A 213 -22.87 22.39 12.55
C ASP A 213 -23.62 21.12 12.16
N ALA A 214 -24.18 20.45 13.16
CA ALA A 214 -25.47 19.77 13.17
C ALA A 214 -25.51 18.64 14.22
N ALA A 215 -26.32 18.87 15.24
CA ALA A 215 -26.68 17.88 16.25
C ALA A 215 -27.43 16.70 15.63
N SER A 216 -27.08 15.49 16.05
CA SER A 216 -27.77 14.20 16.09
C SER A 216 -27.26 13.05 15.25
N ALA A 217 -26.31 13.19 14.36
CA ALA A 217 -25.66 12.06 13.71
C ALA A 217 -24.15 12.06 14.05
N VAL A 218 -23.51 10.90 14.03
CA VAL A 218 -22.04 10.81 14.20
C VAL A 218 -21.36 11.77 13.21
N PRO A 219 -20.65 12.82 13.70
CA PRO A 219 -20.01 13.77 12.79
C PRO A 219 -18.89 13.08 12.02
N VAL A 220 -18.92 13.17 10.70
CA VAL A 220 -17.95 12.53 9.81
C VAL A 220 -17.34 13.58 8.90
N ALA A 221 -16.01 13.71 8.95
CA ALA A 221 -15.25 14.60 8.10
C ALA A 221 -14.38 13.77 7.11
N PRO A 222 -14.75 13.65 5.84
CA PRO A 222 -14.02 12.84 4.87
C PRO A 222 -12.66 13.42 4.46
N GLY A 223 -12.44 14.74 4.60
CA GLY A 223 -11.21 15.41 4.20
C GLY A 223 -10.97 15.35 2.67
N GLU A 224 -9.72 15.51 2.27
CA GLU A 224 -9.24 15.29 0.90
C GLU A 224 -8.21 14.16 0.89
N GLN A 225 -8.14 13.43 -0.23
CA GLN A 225 -7.11 12.42 -0.46
C GLN A 225 -6.03 12.97 -1.38
N THR A 226 -4.77 12.73 -1.02
CA THR A 226 -3.62 13.09 -1.84
C THR A 226 -3.12 11.86 -2.58
N PHE A 227 -2.98 12.04 -3.89
CA PHE A 227 -2.39 11.05 -4.79
C PHE A 227 -1.00 11.54 -5.18
N SER A 228 0.03 10.79 -4.88
CA SER A 228 1.41 11.16 -5.15
C SER A 228 2.05 10.16 -6.10
N VAL A 229 2.79 10.68 -7.07
CA VAL A 229 3.58 9.89 -8.02
C VAL A 229 5.00 10.39 -7.99
N THR A 230 5.95 9.47 -7.95
CA THR A 230 7.38 9.77 -8.09
C THR A 230 7.89 9.12 -9.37
N VAL A 231 8.57 9.90 -10.19
CA VAL A 231 9.23 9.43 -11.41
C VAL A 231 10.71 9.71 -11.34
N THR A 232 11.51 8.79 -11.88
CA THR A 232 12.93 9.02 -12.13
C THR A 232 13.11 9.21 -13.63
N VAL A 233 13.64 10.35 -14.04
CA VAL A 233 13.82 10.70 -15.45
C VAL A 233 15.29 10.98 -15.74
N SER A 234 15.81 10.34 -16.78
CA SER A 234 17.13 10.62 -17.33
C SER A 234 16.99 11.44 -18.61
N TYR A 235 17.58 12.61 -18.64
CA TYR A 235 17.61 13.50 -19.79
C TYR A 235 18.99 13.44 -20.46
N ALA A 236 19.02 13.39 -21.78
CA ALA A 236 20.26 13.57 -22.52
C ALA A 236 20.87 14.94 -22.22
N ILE A 237 22.20 15.03 -22.27
CA ILE A 237 22.93 16.30 -22.18
C ILE A 237 23.23 16.76 -23.59
N VAL A 238 23.03 18.05 -23.86
CA VAL A 238 23.44 18.71 -25.08
C VAL A 238 24.30 19.91 -24.72
N ASP A 239 25.29 20.17 -25.55
CA ASP A 239 26.21 21.29 -25.33
C ASP A 239 25.47 22.63 -25.34
N GLY A 240 25.83 23.48 -24.42
CA GLY A 240 25.20 24.78 -24.16
C GLY A 240 25.65 25.90 -25.13
N LYS A 241 25.92 25.57 -26.43
CA LYS A 241 26.22 26.65 -27.39
C LYS A 241 25.00 27.45 -27.79
#